data_77793c68cdb24fee62908a089c46d597
#
_entry.id   77793c68cdb24fee62908a089c46d597
#
_cell.length_a   1.000
_cell.length_b   1.000
_cell.length_c   1.000
_cell.angle_alpha   90.00
_cell.angle_beta   90.00
_cell.angle_gamma   90.00
#
_symmetry.space_group_name_H-M   'P 1'
#
loop_
_entity.id
_entity.type
_entity.pdbx_description
1 polymer ?
#
loop_
_entity_poly.entity_id
_entity_poly.type
_entity_poly.pdbx_seq_one_letter_code
_entity_poly.pdbx_strand_id
1 'polypeptide(L)'
;MDKLVLFNIDDLKSLLKNRPNESKFGEHVQILPHFNNIYELLTTLDVDYVIFGIKEDVGVFANYGNTGTSRAWEATLKILLNIQSNAFTNPKRVLILGHLDFSKEMEKVKSYDQTDKKDINKARKKVAKIDTYVADLVHQIVKAGKIPIIIGGGHNNAYGNIKGTALALKKPINIVNFDAHSDFRPEEGRHSGNGFSYAYAEGFLKNYFIFGLHENYTSDHIFKTLNKFRAIKYNTFEGISIRNENTFISELERAAQFVAEKPFGIEVDCDAIKNIPSSAMSPSGYSVKKARTFVNHFGKLEKVKYVHICEAAPTPDTEVRVGKLITYLITDFMRANQSSHETK
;
A
#
# COMPACT_ATOMS: atom_id res chain seq x y z
N MET A 1 -5.03 15.15 -14.76
CA MET A 1 -4.26 14.91 -13.52
C MET A 1 -2.77 15.07 -13.86
N ASP A 2 -2.21 16.19 -13.49
CA ASP A 2 -0.87 16.66 -13.88
C ASP A 2 0.30 15.92 -13.17
N LYS A 3 -0.01 15.04 -12.23
CA LYS A 3 0.97 14.21 -11.51
C LYS A 3 1.03 12.76 -11.99
N LEU A 4 0.08 12.30 -12.78
CA LEU A 4 0.05 10.93 -13.27
C LEU A 4 0.95 10.81 -14.52
N VAL A 5 1.97 9.97 -14.40
CA VAL A 5 2.83 9.53 -15.52
C VAL A 5 2.37 8.14 -15.93
N LEU A 6 1.86 8.03 -17.15
CA LEU A 6 1.37 6.77 -17.69
C LEU A 6 2.54 5.82 -18.02
N PHE A 7 2.37 4.56 -17.71
CA PHE A 7 3.25 3.49 -18.16
C PHE A 7 2.93 3.16 -19.63
N ASN A 8 3.92 3.21 -20.49
CA ASN A 8 3.75 3.08 -21.93
C ASN A 8 4.47 1.83 -22.50
N ILE A 9 4.29 1.59 -23.78
CA ILE A 9 4.86 0.43 -24.47
C ILE A 9 6.38 0.44 -24.53
N ASP A 10 7.02 1.60 -24.57
CA ASP A 10 8.48 1.72 -24.60
C ASP A 10 9.06 1.44 -23.21
N ASP A 11 8.38 1.89 -22.15
CA ASP A 11 8.72 1.50 -20.76
C ASP A 11 8.66 -0.03 -20.60
N LEU A 12 7.58 -0.66 -21.10
CA LEU A 12 7.44 -2.11 -21.04
C LEU A 12 8.58 -2.82 -21.78
N LYS A 13 8.86 -2.43 -23.02
CA LYS A 13 9.94 -3.04 -23.84
C LYS A 13 11.30 -2.90 -23.15
N SER A 14 11.56 -1.78 -22.49
CA SER A 14 12.82 -1.54 -21.79
C SER A 14 13.04 -2.45 -20.58
N LEU A 15 11.96 -2.89 -19.93
CA LEU A 15 11.98 -3.69 -18.71
C LEU A 15 11.84 -5.19 -18.97
N LEU A 16 11.21 -5.58 -20.09
CA LEU A 16 10.89 -6.97 -20.40
C LEU A 16 12.13 -7.74 -20.86
N LYS A 17 12.35 -8.89 -20.26
CA LYS A 17 13.48 -9.79 -20.57
C LYS A 17 12.96 -11.06 -21.26
N ASN A 18 13.02 -11.10 -22.57
CA ASN A 18 12.58 -12.25 -23.34
C ASN A 18 13.51 -13.45 -23.13
N ARG A 19 12.92 -14.63 -22.97
CA ARG A 19 13.63 -15.92 -22.97
C ARG A 19 12.87 -16.90 -23.85
N PRO A 20 13.57 -17.72 -24.64
CA PRO A 20 12.92 -18.74 -25.48
C PRO A 20 12.03 -19.67 -24.64
N ASN A 21 10.85 -19.99 -25.15
CA ASN A 21 9.87 -20.89 -24.53
C ASN A 21 9.32 -20.44 -23.17
N GLU A 22 9.46 -19.16 -22.79
CA GLU A 22 8.85 -18.58 -21.61
C GLU A 22 7.80 -17.53 -22.01
N SER A 23 6.71 -17.45 -21.26
CA SER A 23 5.72 -16.39 -21.37
C SER A 23 5.74 -15.53 -20.10
N LYS A 24 6.00 -14.25 -20.26
CA LYS A 24 6.16 -13.31 -19.15
C LYS A 24 4.85 -12.61 -18.79
N PHE A 25 4.68 -12.30 -17.51
CA PHE A 25 3.54 -11.54 -17.01
C PHE A 25 3.33 -10.23 -17.80
N GLY A 26 4.42 -9.48 -18.05
CA GLY A 26 4.39 -8.22 -18.78
C GLY A 26 3.94 -8.33 -20.24
N GLU A 27 4.02 -9.49 -20.87
CA GLU A 27 3.55 -9.70 -22.25
C GLU A 27 2.02 -9.69 -22.37
N HIS A 28 1.31 -9.83 -21.25
CA HIS A 28 -0.14 -10.01 -21.24
C HIS A 28 -0.91 -8.97 -20.43
N VAL A 29 -0.22 -8.06 -19.74
CA VAL A 29 -0.88 -6.95 -19.04
C VAL A 29 -1.45 -5.94 -20.03
N GLN A 30 -2.49 -5.23 -19.60
CA GLN A 30 -3.01 -4.11 -20.35
C GLN A 30 -2.22 -2.84 -20.02
N ILE A 31 -2.02 -2.00 -21.03
CA ILE A 31 -1.39 -0.69 -20.94
C ILE A 31 -2.30 0.30 -21.65
N LEU A 32 -2.45 1.50 -21.09
CA LEU A 32 -3.22 2.53 -21.74
C LEU A 32 -2.45 3.14 -22.91
N PRO A 33 -3.07 3.23 -24.10
CA PRO A 33 -2.57 4.12 -25.14
C PRO A 33 -2.72 5.59 -24.68
N HIS A 34 -2.03 6.53 -25.33
CA HIS A 34 -2.18 7.96 -25.05
C HIS A 34 -3.62 8.43 -25.24
N PHE A 35 -4.30 8.86 -24.16
CA PHE A 35 -5.68 9.35 -24.19
C PHE A 35 -5.85 10.67 -23.45
N ASN A 36 -6.83 11.44 -23.90
CA ASN A 36 -7.18 12.73 -23.28
C ASN A 36 -7.99 12.58 -21.98
N ASN A 37 -8.72 11.48 -21.82
CA ASN A 37 -9.54 11.21 -20.63
C ASN A 37 -9.41 9.75 -20.15
N ILE A 38 -8.48 9.54 -19.24
CA ILE A 38 -8.19 8.22 -18.65
C ILE A 38 -9.39 7.65 -17.85
N TYR A 39 -10.20 8.52 -17.26
CA TYR A 39 -11.26 8.11 -16.34
C TYR A 39 -12.45 7.46 -17.06
N GLU A 40 -12.80 7.96 -18.21
CA GLU A 40 -13.82 7.33 -19.07
C GLU A 40 -13.35 5.97 -19.54
N LEU A 41 -12.07 5.86 -19.88
CA LEU A 41 -11.48 4.62 -20.34
C LEU A 41 -11.46 3.53 -19.26
N LEU A 42 -11.17 3.86 -18.00
CA LEU A 42 -11.14 2.90 -16.89
C LEU A 42 -12.46 2.12 -16.75
N THR A 43 -13.60 2.73 -17.06
CA THR A 43 -14.91 2.07 -16.96
C THR A 43 -15.13 1.02 -18.07
N THR A 44 -14.50 1.19 -19.22
CA THR A 44 -14.68 0.31 -20.40
C THR A 44 -13.66 -0.83 -20.49
N LEU A 45 -12.56 -0.75 -19.75
CA LEU A 45 -11.52 -1.76 -19.76
C LEU A 45 -11.97 -3.06 -19.11
N ASP A 46 -11.65 -4.18 -19.76
CA ASP A 46 -11.86 -5.52 -19.21
C ASP A 46 -10.69 -5.93 -18.30
N VAL A 47 -10.56 -5.26 -17.17
CA VAL A 47 -9.58 -5.53 -16.11
C VAL A 47 -10.24 -5.54 -14.75
N ASP A 48 -9.68 -6.27 -13.81
CA ASP A 48 -10.11 -6.28 -12.41
C ASP A 48 -9.18 -5.39 -11.57
N TYR A 49 -7.90 -5.38 -11.89
CA TYR A 49 -6.86 -4.75 -11.10
C TYR A 49 -6.19 -3.61 -11.86
N VAL A 50 -5.97 -2.50 -11.16
CA VAL A 50 -5.19 -1.36 -11.65
C VAL A 50 -3.99 -1.19 -10.75
N ILE A 51 -2.80 -1.51 -11.26
CA ILE A 51 -1.53 -1.39 -10.53
C ILE A 51 -0.92 -0.02 -10.83
N PHE A 52 -0.60 0.73 -9.79
CA PHE A 52 0.10 2.01 -9.93
C PHE A 52 1.06 2.28 -8.78
N GLY A 53 2.06 3.13 -9.03
CA GLY A 53 3.05 3.55 -8.06
C GLY A 53 2.77 4.92 -7.46
N ILE A 54 3.23 5.14 -6.22
CA ILE A 54 3.32 6.47 -5.61
C ILE A 54 4.80 6.75 -5.33
N LYS A 55 5.40 7.63 -6.13
CA LYS A 55 6.84 7.93 -6.06
C LYS A 55 7.08 9.15 -5.19
N GLU A 56 7.09 8.93 -3.86
CA GLU A 56 7.36 10.01 -2.90
C GLU A 56 8.04 9.48 -1.63
N ASP A 57 8.80 10.35 -1.00
CA ASP A 57 9.46 10.18 0.30
C ASP A 57 9.09 11.30 1.27
N VAL A 58 8.20 12.21 0.86
CA VAL A 58 7.90 13.44 1.59
C VAL A 58 7.24 13.13 2.93
N GLY A 59 6.35 12.12 2.94
CA GLY A 59 5.66 11.71 4.16
C GLY A 59 6.59 11.08 5.18
N VAL A 60 7.54 10.26 4.72
CA VAL A 60 8.60 9.66 5.54
C VAL A 60 9.50 10.75 6.14
N PHE A 61 9.98 11.68 5.31
CA PHE A 61 10.77 12.82 5.76
C PHE A 61 10.02 13.65 6.82
N ALA A 62 8.74 13.94 6.57
CA ALA A 62 7.91 14.74 7.47
C ALA A 62 7.64 14.05 8.84
N ASN A 63 7.92 12.76 8.95
CA ASN A 63 7.86 11.94 10.15
C ASN A 63 9.25 11.61 10.74
N TYR A 64 10.31 12.26 10.27
CA TYR A 64 11.70 12.01 10.70
C TYR A 64 12.24 10.62 10.32
N GLY A 65 11.61 9.92 9.36
CA GLY A 65 12.02 8.60 8.90
C GLY A 65 13.12 8.64 7.84
N ASN A 66 13.67 7.47 7.53
CA ASN A 66 14.67 7.29 6.48
C ASN A 66 14.00 7.23 5.10
N THR A 67 14.38 8.13 4.20
CA THR A 67 13.85 8.21 2.84
C THR A 67 14.30 7.03 1.97
N GLY A 68 13.65 6.83 0.82
CA GLY A 68 13.97 5.77 -0.14
C GLY A 68 12.74 5.02 -0.67
N THR A 69 11.57 5.28 -0.10
CA THR A 69 10.32 4.58 -0.45
C THR A 69 9.82 4.90 -1.85
N SER A 70 10.21 6.03 -2.41
CA SER A 70 9.91 6.44 -3.79
C SER A 70 10.43 5.47 -4.86
N ARG A 71 11.41 4.61 -4.52
CA ARG A 71 12.04 3.64 -5.44
C ARG A 71 11.34 2.28 -5.50
N ALA A 72 10.37 2.02 -4.64
CA ALA A 72 9.67 0.74 -4.58
C ALA A 72 8.95 0.39 -5.88
N TRP A 73 8.41 1.38 -6.59
CA TRP A 73 7.73 1.22 -7.85
C TRP A 73 8.61 0.58 -8.93
N GLU A 74 9.77 1.18 -9.21
CA GLU A 74 10.71 0.68 -10.23
C GLU A 74 11.24 -0.71 -9.87
N ALA A 75 11.61 -0.91 -8.59
CA ALA A 75 12.05 -2.21 -8.11
C ALA A 75 11.00 -3.30 -8.34
N THR A 76 9.71 -2.94 -8.15
CA THR A 76 8.60 -3.86 -8.37
C THR A 76 8.41 -4.17 -9.85
N LEU A 77 8.36 -3.17 -10.73
CA LEU A 77 8.16 -3.38 -12.17
C LEU A 77 9.22 -4.26 -12.80
N LYS A 78 10.50 -4.05 -12.46
CA LYS A 78 11.63 -4.88 -12.94
C LYS A 78 11.42 -6.37 -12.68
N ILE A 79 10.71 -6.73 -11.62
CA ILE A 79 10.46 -8.12 -11.24
C ILE A 79 9.10 -8.60 -11.72
N LEU A 80 8.03 -7.86 -11.43
CA LEU A 80 6.65 -8.24 -11.73
C LEU A 80 6.44 -8.54 -13.22
N LEU A 81 6.96 -7.67 -14.10
CA LEU A 81 6.80 -7.84 -15.54
C LEU A 81 7.54 -9.08 -16.07
N ASN A 82 8.53 -9.59 -15.34
CA ASN A 82 9.39 -10.71 -15.74
C ASN A 82 9.08 -12.04 -15.06
N ILE A 83 8.07 -12.13 -14.20
CA ILE A 83 7.61 -13.43 -13.70
C ILE A 83 6.88 -14.21 -14.80
N GLN A 84 6.67 -15.50 -14.59
CA GLN A 84 5.97 -16.36 -15.56
C GLN A 84 4.48 -16.01 -15.63
N SER A 85 3.94 -15.96 -16.84
CA SER A 85 2.50 -15.94 -17.07
C SER A 85 1.99 -17.38 -17.07
N ASN A 86 1.09 -17.72 -16.17
CA ASN A 86 0.51 -19.05 -16.04
C ASN A 86 -0.86 -18.98 -15.32
N ALA A 87 -1.49 -20.11 -15.09
CA ALA A 87 -2.80 -20.21 -14.43
C ALA A 87 -2.84 -19.61 -12.99
N PHE A 88 -1.68 -19.36 -12.39
CA PHE A 88 -1.60 -18.81 -11.01
C PHE A 88 -1.39 -17.29 -10.98
N THR A 89 -1.02 -16.64 -12.07
CA THR A 89 -0.66 -15.19 -12.10
C THR A 89 -1.66 -14.35 -12.89
N ASN A 90 -2.35 -14.92 -13.89
CA ASN A 90 -3.42 -14.32 -14.70
C ASN A 90 -3.26 -12.82 -15.03
N PRO A 91 -2.25 -12.40 -15.82
CA PRO A 91 -1.97 -10.98 -16.08
C PRO A 91 -3.00 -10.27 -16.97
N LYS A 92 -3.84 -11.02 -17.71
CA LYS A 92 -4.78 -10.44 -18.71
C LYS A 92 -5.82 -9.49 -18.08
N ARG A 93 -6.11 -9.68 -16.78
CA ARG A 93 -7.05 -8.84 -16.01
C ARG A 93 -6.38 -7.68 -15.29
N VAL A 94 -5.12 -7.34 -15.66
CA VAL A 94 -4.31 -6.34 -14.98
C VAL A 94 -4.00 -5.19 -15.92
N LEU A 95 -4.27 -3.96 -15.47
CA LEU A 95 -3.77 -2.72 -16.07
C LEU A 95 -2.55 -2.25 -15.29
N ILE A 96 -1.41 -2.05 -15.96
CA ILE A 96 -0.29 -1.27 -15.42
C ILE A 96 -0.53 0.20 -15.82
N LEU A 97 -0.98 1.00 -14.85
CA LEU A 97 -1.40 2.37 -15.12
C LEU A 97 -0.22 3.35 -15.25
N GLY A 98 0.77 3.19 -14.40
CA GLY A 98 1.88 4.14 -14.27
C GLY A 98 2.09 4.57 -12.82
N HIS A 99 2.47 5.81 -12.60
CA HIS A 99 2.72 6.28 -11.23
C HIS A 99 2.38 7.77 -11.04
N LEU A 100 2.09 8.13 -9.80
CA LEU A 100 2.05 9.53 -9.38
C LEU A 100 3.48 10.01 -9.12
N ASP A 101 3.90 11.05 -9.83
CA ASP A 101 5.23 11.66 -9.74
C ASP A 101 5.24 12.89 -8.83
N PHE A 102 6.03 12.81 -7.77
CA PHE A 102 6.26 13.91 -6.82
C PHE A 102 7.75 14.32 -6.76
N SER A 103 8.48 14.12 -7.85
CA SER A 103 9.91 14.47 -7.94
C SER A 103 10.17 15.94 -7.59
N LYS A 104 9.29 16.86 -8.03
CA LYS A 104 9.41 18.29 -7.71
C LYS A 104 9.23 18.59 -6.21
N GLU A 105 8.34 17.86 -5.54
CA GLU A 105 8.12 17.97 -4.11
C GLU A 105 9.30 17.39 -3.34
N MET A 106 9.81 16.23 -3.74
CA MET A 106 10.98 15.58 -3.15
C MET A 106 12.24 16.42 -3.33
N GLU A 107 12.46 17.02 -4.51
CA GLU A 107 13.62 17.89 -4.75
C GLU A 107 13.64 19.08 -3.77
N LYS A 108 12.48 19.69 -3.52
CA LYS A 108 12.39 20.77 -2.53
C LYS A 108 12.67 20.28 -1.11
N VAL A 109 12.20 19.07 -0.77
CA VAL A 109 12.39 18.49 0.57
C VAL A 109 13.85 18.11 0.83
N LYS A 110 14.64 17.77 -0.19
CA LYS A 110 16.09 17.53 -0.04
C LYS A 110 16.86 18.72 0.55
N SER A 111 16.36 19.95 0.35
CA SER A 111 16.97 21.15 0.92
C SER A 111 16.49 21.46 2.35
N TYR A 112 15.60 20.66 2.92
CA TYR A 112 15.05 20.90 4.25
C TYR A 112 15.88 20.18 5.31
N ASP A 113 15.91 20.80 6.49
CA ASP A 113 16.54 20.24 7.69
C ASP A 113 15.46 19.58 8.58
N GLN A 114 15.59 18.27 8.83
CA GLN A 114 14.67 17.55 9.73
C GLN A 114 14.73 18.05 11.18
N THR A 115 15.76 18.76 11.59
CA THR A 115 15.86 19.35 12.92
C THR A 115 15.12 20.70 13.03
N ASP A 116 14.84 21.37 11.90
CA ASP A 116 14.06 22.62 11.87
C ASP A 116 12.55 22.35 11.78
N LYS A 117 11.82 22.72 12.82
CA LYS A 117 10.35 22.62 12.86
C LYS A 117 9.65 23.34 11.69
N LYS A 118 10.23 24.44 11.17
CA LYS A 118 9.66 25.16 10.02
C LYS A 118 9.74 24.32 8.76
N ASP A 119 10.83 23.62 8.54
CA ASP A 119 11.04 22.76 7.38
C ASP A 119 10.17 21.50 7.46
N ILE A 120 10.06 20.89 8.63
CA ILE A 120 9.09 19.80 8.86
C ILE A 120 7.66 20.26 8.56
N ASN A 121 7.25 21.44 9.02
CA ASN A 121 5.91 21.95 8.72
C ASN A 121 5.70 22.23 7.22
N LYS A 122 6.74 22.67 6.50
CA LYS A 122 6.68 22.79 5.02
C LYS A 122 6.52 21.43 4.35
N ALA A 123 7.24 20.40 4.81
CA ALA A 123 7.10 19.03 4.32
C ALA A 123 5.69 18.49 4.57
N ARG A 124 5.15 18.64 5.78
CA ARG A 124 3.78 18.24 6.16
C ARG A 124 2.70 18.89 5.28
N LYS A 125 2.87 20.18 4.93
CA LYS A 125 1.98 20.86 3.97
C LYS A 125 2.06 20.27 2.56
N LYS A 126 3.24 19.74 2.14
CA LYS A 126 3.37 19.04 0.86
C LYS A 126 2.67 17.69 0.89
N VAL A 127 2.77 16.94 2.00
CA VAL A 127 2.03 15.68 2.17
C VAL A 127 0.53 15.92 2.00
N ALA A 128 -0.03 16.95 2.62
CA ALA A 128 -1.46 17.28 2.46
C ALA A 128 -1.86 17.56 1.00
N LYS A 129 -0.93 18.05 0.15
CA LYS A 129 -1.17 18.18 -1.30
C LYS A 129 -1.06 16.82 -2.01
N ILE A 130 -0.09 15.99 -1.66
CA ILE A 130 0.05 14.63 -2.18
C ILE A 130 -1.23 13.84 -1.94
N ASP A 131 -1.78 13.92 -0.72
CA ASP A 131 -3.03 13.27 -0.33
C ASP A 131 -4.18 13.56 -1.31
N THR A 132 -4.27 14.77 -1.86
CA THR A 132 -5.36 15.12 -2.80
C THR A 132 -5.24 14.37 -4.13
N TYR A 133 -4.03 14.20 -4.66
CA TYR A 133 -3.78 13.47 -5.90
C TYR A 133 -4.00 11.96 -5.72
N VAL A 134 -3.56 11.41 -4.60
CA VAL A 134 -3.76 10.00 -4.27
C VAL A 134 -5.26 9.71 -4.11
N ALA A 135 -5.97 10.54 -3.34
CA ALA A 135 -7.40 10.37 -3.12
C ALA A 135 -8.21 10.46 -4.43
N ASP A 136 -7.86 11.40 -5.33
CA ASP A 136 -8.54 11.54 -6.61
C ASP A 136 -8.30 10.31 -7.50
N LEU A 137 -7.05 9.86 -7.66
CA LEU A 137 -6.76 8.67 -8.49
C LEU A 137 -7.46 7.42 -7.97
N VAL A 138 -7.36 7.15 -6.67
CA VAL A 138 -8.02 5.98 -6.03
C VAL A 138 -9.54 6.09 -6.17
N HIS A 139 -10.12 7.29 -5.97
CA HIS A 139 -11.55 7.52 -6.18
C HIS A 139 -11.99 7.09 -7.59
N GLN A 140 -11.27 7.51 -8.62
CA GLN A 140 -11.63 7.20 -10.01
C GLN A 140 -11.52 5.71 -10.31
N ILE A 141 -10.45 5.04 -9.84
CA ILE A 141 -10.26 3.60 -10.05
C ILE A 141 -11.39 2.81 -9.36
N VAL A 142 -11.66 3.09 -8.10
CA VAL A 142 -12.72 2.39 -7.33
C VAL A 142 -14.11 2.70 -7.89
N LYS A 143 -14.38 3.94 -8.29
CA LYS A 143 -15.64 4.34 -8.95
C LYS A 143 -15.88 3.60 -10.26
N ALA A 144 -14.82 3.29 -11.01
CA ALA A 144 -14.87 2.46 -12.22
C ALA A 144 -15.07 0.95 -11.92
N GLY A 145 -15.24 0.55 -10.65
CA GLY A 145 -15.42 -0.83 -10.23
C GLY A 145 -14.15 -1.67 -10.21
N LYS A 146 -12.97 -1.05 -10.33
CA LYS A 146 -11.68 -1.75 -10.33
C LYS A 146 -11.04 -1.73 -8.94
N ILE A 147 -10.12 -2.68 -8.70
CA ILE A 147 -9.38 -2.79 -7.44
C ILE A 147 -8.00 -2.19 -7.63
N PRO A 148 -7.66 -1.06 -6.98
CA PRO A 148 -6.31 -0.52 -6.99
C PRO A 148 -5.34 -1.44 -6.24
N ILE A 149 -4.18 -1.72 -6.86
CA ILE A 149 -2.99 -2.29 -6.22
C ILE A 149 -1.93 -1.20 -6.22
N ILE A 150 -1.63 -0.66 -5.06
CA ILE A 150 -0.87 0.57 -4.87
C ILE A 150 0.51 0.24 -4.33
N ILE A 151 1.56 0.74 -4.97
CA ILE A 151 2.93 0.38 -4.65
C ILE A 151 3.73 1.61 -4.25
N GLY A 152 4.32 1.55 -3.08
CA GLY A 152 5.32 2.51 -2.62
C GLY A 152 4.76 3.79 -2.03
N GLY A 153 5.68 4.73 -1.86
CA GLY A 153 5.56 5.87 -1.00
C GLY A 153 5.59 5.50 0.48
N GLY A 154 5.56 6.52 1.31
CA GLY A 154 5.39 6.37 2.76
C GLY A 154 3.94 6.02 3.13
N HIS A 155 3.74 5.59 4.36
CA HIS A 155 2.41 5.17 4.85
C HIS A 155 1.42 6.35 5.03
N ASN A 156 1.86 7.61 4.86
CA ASN A 156 0.95 8.76 4.72
C ASN A 156 -0.10 8.53 3.63
N ASN A 157 0.24 7.81 2.58
CA ASN A 157 -0.63 7.58 1.42
C ASN A 157 -1.88 6.76 1.77
N ALA A 158 -1.89 6.02 2.90
CA ALA A 158 -3.07 5.35 3.41
C ALA A 158 -4.26 6.30 3.57
N TYR A 159 -4.03 7.56 4.00
CA TYR A 159 -5.10 8.55 4.07
C TYR A 159 -5.77 8.80 2.71
N GLY A 160 -4.97 9.02 1.67
CA GLY A 160 -5.49 9.23 0.31
C GLY A 160 -6.23 8.01 -0.23
N ASN A 161 -5.71 6.80 0.03
CA ASN A 161 -6.33 5.53 -0.35
C ASN A 161 -7.70 5.34 0.33
N ILE A 162 -7.76 5.58 1.64
CA ILE A 162 -9.00 5.48 2.44
C ILE A 162 -10.02 6.51 1.97
N LYS A 163 -9.61 7.78 1.87
CA LYS A 163 -10.48 8.89 1.45
C LYS A 163 -11.03 8.67 0.04
N GLY A 164 -10.17 8.35 -0.91
CA GLY A 164 -10.57 8.09 -2.30
C GLY A 164 -11.57 6.94 -2.41
N THR A 165 -11.32 5.85 -1.70
CA THR A 165 -12.23 4.69 -1.66
C THR A 165 -13.55 5.03 -0.99
N ALA A 166 -13.54 5.70 0.16
CA ALA A 166 -14.75 6.09 0.89
C ALA A 166 -15.63 7.03 0.05
N LEU A 167 -15.03 8.00 -0.64
CA LEU A 167 -15.73 8.92 -1.55
C LEU A 167 -16.35 8.18 -2.74
N ALA A 168 -15.62 7.23 -3.36
CA ALA A 168 -16.14 6.43 -4.47
C ALA A 168 -17.36 5.58 -4.05
N LEU A 169 -17.31 5.02 -2.85
CA LEU A 169 -18.38 4.17 -2.30
C LEU A 169 -19.47 4.98 -1.58
N LYS A 170 -19.29 6.29 -1.38
CA LYS A 170 -20.18 7.20 -0.62
C LYS A 170 -20.47 6.71 0.80
N LYS A 171 -19.48 6.08 1.44
CA LYS A 171 -19.56 5.57 2.82
C LYS A 171 -18.17 5.32 3.39
N PRO A 172 -17.99 5.40 4.72
CA PRO A 172 -16.72 5.04 5.34
C PRO A 172 -16.39 3.56 5.12
N ILE A 173 -15.09 3.26 5.12
CA ILE A 173 -14.57 1.90 4.97
C ILE A 173 -13.82 1.44 6.22
N ASN A 174 -13.58 0.14 6.29
CA ASN A 174 -12.72 -0.44 7.33
C ASN A 174 -11.30 -0.67 6.78
N ILE A 175 -10.33 -0.81 7.69
CA ILE A 175 -8.94 -1.09 7.32
C ILE A 175 -8.37 -2.20 8.20
N VAL A 176 -7.64 -3.11 7.55
CA VAL A 176 -6.69 -3.98 8.23
C VAL A 176 -5.28 -3.58 7.80
N ASN A 177 -4.41 -3.31 8.78
CA ASN A 177 -3.05 -2.82 8.59
C ASN A 177 -2.04 -3.80 9.18
N PHE A 178 -1.19 -4.40 8.34
CA PHE A 178 -0.06 -5.23 8.74
C PHE A 178 1.14 -4.34 8.99
N ASP A 179 1.42 -4.02 10.24
CA ASP A 179 2.31 -2.94 10.60
C ASP A 179 2.95 -3.13 11.98
N ALA A 180 4.22 -2.75 12.11
CA ALA A 180 4.91 -2.66 13.38
C ALA A 180 4.54 -1.40 14.17
N HIS A 181 3.93 -0.42 13.51
CA HIS A 181 3.53 0.87 14.04
C HIS A 181 2.00 1.05 14.05
N SER A 182 1.52 2.04 14.75
CA SER A 182 0.08 2.31 14.78
C SER A 182 -0.39 3.24 13.66
N ASP A 183 0.49 4.08 13.19
CA ASP A 183 0.25 5.19 12.28
C ASP A 183 -1.00 6.01 12.62
N PHE A 184 -1.28 6.03 13.94
CA PHE A 184 -2.39 6.73 14.57
C PHE A 184 -1.90 7.85 15.50
N ARG A 185 -0.80 8.53 15.10
CA ARG A 185 -0.27 9.70 15.84
C ARG A 185 -1.24 10.87 15.72
N PRO A 186 -1.13 11.88 16.63
CA PRO A 186 -1.97 13.08 16.61
C PRO A 186 -1.94 13.83 15.28
N GLU A 187 -2.98 14.62 15.03
CA GLU A 187 -3.17 15.44 13.82
C GLU A 187 -2.31 16.72 13.85
N GLU A 188 -1.01 16.56 13.97
CA GLU A 188 0.01 17.61 14.08
C GLU A 188 0.55 18.11 12.73
N GLY A 189 -0.18 17.87 11.64
CA GLY A 189 0.23 18.03 10.24
C GLY A 189 0.53 16.67 9.61
N ARG A 190 0.27 16.52 8.30
CA ARG A 190 0.30 15.23 7.59
C ARG A 190 1.72 14.66 7.45
N HIS A 191 1.91 13.40 7.83
CA HIS A 191 3.15 12.64 7.67
C HIS A 191 2.87 11.12 7.67
N SER A 192 3.90 10.27 7.51
CA SER A 192 3.70 8.82 7.38
C SER A 192 3.05 8.19 8.62
N GLY A 193 3.31 8.69 9.82
CA GLY A 193 2.80 8.10 11.07
C GLY A 193 1.40 8.56 11.50
N ASN A 194 0.58 9.21 10.64
CA ASN A 194 -0.75 9.68 11.04
C ASN A 194 -1.83 9.62 9.93
N GLY A 195 -1.64 8.74 8.95
CA GLY A 195 -2.62 8.56 7.88
C GLY A 195 -3.99 8.12 8.38
N PHE A 196 -4.01 7.21 9.34
CA PHE A 196 -5.25 6.64 9.85
C PHE A 196 -5.98 7.54 10.84
N SER A 197 -5.26 8.33 11.66
CA SER A 197 -5.90 9.29 12.56
C SER A 197 -6.67 10.37 11.80
N TYR A 198 -6.06 10.95 10.76
CA TYR A 198 -6.75 11.90 9.90
C TYR A 198 -7.95 11.29 9.17
N ALA A 199 -7.80 10.08 8.60
CA ALA A 199 -8.90 9.40 7.93
C ALA A 199 -10.06 9.09 8.90
N TYR A 200 -9.75 8.75 10.15
CA TYR A 200 -10.74 8.51 11.20
C TYR A 200 -11.44 9.80 11.64
N ALA A 201 -10.68 10.86 11.91
CA ALA A 201 -11.21 12.15 12.34
C ALA A 201 -12.13 12.80 11.28
N GLU A 202 -11.80 12.64 10.00
CA GLU A 202 -12.63 13.13 8.89
C GLU A 202 -13.80 12.19 8.52
N GLY A 203 -13.95 11.04 9.18
CA GLY A 203 -15.08 10.13 9.02
C GLY A 203 -14.99 9.22 7.79
N PHE A 204 -13.83 9.09 7.14
CA PHE A 204 -13.61 8.16 6.02
C PHE A 204 -13.27 6.74 6.49
N LEU A 205 -12.62 6.60 7.64
CA LEU A 205 -12.27 5.35 8.29
C LEU A 205 -13.28 5.02 9.39
N LYS A 206 -13.85 3.80 9.35
CA LYS A 206 -14.80 3.35 10.38
C LYS A 206 -14.13 2.43 11.39
N ASN A 207 -13.74 1.23 10.99
CA ASN A 207 -13.04 0.29 11.86
C ASN A 207 -11.60 0.14 11.40
N TYR A 208 -10.66 0.14 12.34
CA TYR A 208 -9.24 0.02 12.10
C TYR A 208 -8.65 -1.12 12.91
N PHE A 209 -8.04 -2.12 12.24
CA PHE A 209 -7.34 -3.20 12.89
C PHE A 209 -5.85 -3.12 12.58
N ILE A 210 -5.01 -2.97 13.61
CA ILE A 210 -3.56 -2.96 13.50
C ILE A 210 -3.06 -4.37 13.81
N PHE A 211 -2.45 -5.03 12.84
CA PHE A 211 -1.97 -6.39 12.93
C PHE A 211 -0.45 -6.44 13.07
N GLY A 212 0.05 -6.74 14.26
CA GLY A 212 1.47 -6.92 14.52
C GLY A 212 2.17 -5.71 15.14
N LEU A 213 1.43 -4.84 15.80
CA LEU A 213 1.96 -3.67 16.50
C LEU A 213 3.10 -4.06 17.44
N HIS A 214 4.26 -3.40 17.33
CA HIS A 214 5.40 -3.67 18.22
C HIS A 214 5.27 -2.88 19.52
N GLU A 215 5.38 -3.58 20.64
CA GLU A 215 5.27 -2.99 21.99
C GLU A 215 6.39 -1.99 22.25
N ASN A 216 7.62 -2.28 21.79
CA ASN A 216 8.78 -1.43 22.00
C ASN A 216 8.72 -0.10 21.21
N TYR A 217 7.94 -0.03 20.14
CA TYR A 217 7.83 1.16 19.28
C TYR A 217 6.52 1.92 19.45
N THR A 218 5.68 1.48 20.40
CA THR A 218 4.39 2.10 20.68
C THR A 218 4.41 2.74 22.07
N SER A 219 4.23 4.06 22.15
CA SER A 219 4.22 4.76 23.42
C SER A 219 2.97 4.43 24.26
N ASP A 220 3.07 4.54 25.59
CA ASP A 220 1.94 4.37 26.51
C ASP A 220 0.77 5.32 26.16
N HIS A 221 1.08 6.53 25.71
CA HIS A 221 0.07 7.48 25.23
C HIS A 221 -0.72 6.95 24.02
N ILE A 222 -0.05 6.33 23.06
CA ILE A 222 -0.70 5.72 21.89
C ILE A 222 -1.55 4.52 22.33
N PHE A 223 -1.05 3.62 23.18
CA PHE A 223 -1.85 2.50 23.71
C PHE A 223 -3.12 3.00 24.41
N LYS A 224 -3.00 4.00 25.27
CA LYS A 224 -4.14 4.63 25.93
C LYS A 224 -5.13 5.24 24.94
N THR A 225 -4.62 5.83 23.84
CA THR A 225 -5.45 6.41 22.80
C THR A 225 -6.20 5.31 22.03
N LEU A 226 -5.51 4.29 21.53
CA LEU A 226 -6.13 3.17 20.82
C LEU A 226 -7.22 2.48 21.65
N ASN A 227 -6.98 2.28 22.94
CA ASN A 227 -7.92 1.62 23.86
C ASN A 227 -9.17 2.44 24.16
N LYS A 228 -9.19 3.75 23.93
CA LYS A 228 -10.39 4.59 24.07
C LYS A 228 -11.41 4.39 22.97
N PHE A 229 -10.98 3.94 21.79
CA PHE A 229 -11.84 3.82 20.62
C PHE A 229 -12.31 2.37 20.41
N ARG A 230 -13.62 2.12 20.52
CA ARG A 230 -14.19 0.79 20.19
C ARG A 230 -14.01 0.40 18.73
N ALA A 231 -13.82 1.39 17.85
CA ALA A 231 -13.61 1.22 16.43
C ALA A 231 -12.16 0.89 16.06
N ILE A 232 -11.23 0.85 17.04
CA ILE A 232 -9.83 0.51 16.81
C ILE A 232 -9.51 -0.75 17.61
N LYS A 233 -8.89 -1.72 16.97
CA LYS A 233 -8.37 -2.94 17.59
C LYS A 233 -6.96 -3.21 17.09
N TYR A 234 -6.21 -3.92 17.90
CA TYR A 234 -4.86 -4.34 17.55
C TYR A 234 -4.53 -5.71 18.17
N ASN A 235 -3.47 -6.30 17.69
CA ASN A 235 -2.68 -7.30 18.39
C ASN A 235 -1.21 -6.85 18.38
N THR A 236 -0.40 -7.44 19.26
CA THR A 236 1.03 -7.15 19.28
C THR A 236 1.84 -8.29 18.66
N PHE A 237 2.94 -7.92 18.00
CA PHE A 237 3.88 -8.91 17.48
C PHE A 237 4.42 -9.79 18.61
N GLU A 238 4.74 -9.18 19.76
CA GLU A 238 5.27 -9.89 20.93
C GLU A 238 4.23 -10.88 21.51
N GLY A 239 2.97 -10.47 21.59
CA GLY A 239 1.87 -11.34 22.05
C GLY A 239 1.73 -12.61 21.19
N ILE A 240 1.79 -12.43 19.85
CA ILE A 240 1.65 -13.54 18.89
C ILE A 240 2.93 -14.36 18.76
N SER A 241 4.10 -13.70 18.58
CA SER A 241 5.30 -14.38 18.09
C SER A 241 6.32 -14.70 19.17
N ILE A 242 6.25 -14.06 20.34
CA ILE A 242 7.21 -14.22 21.43
C ILE A 242 6.54 -14.93 22.62
N ARG A 243 5.39 -14.43 23.05
CA ARG A 243 4.70 -15.01 24.23
C ARG A 243 3.67 -16.09 23.89
N ASN A 244 3.30 -16.22 22.60
CA ASN A 244 2.30 -17.19 22.12
C ASN A 244 0.94 -17.08 22.84
N GLU A 245 0.52 -15.86 23.17
CA GLU A 245 -0.78 -15.57 23.81
C GLU A 245 -1.95 -15.95 22.88
N ASN A 246 -1.77 -15.74 21.58
CA ASN A 246 -2.70 -16.15 20.53
C ASN A 246 -1.91 -16.69 19.33
N THR A 247 -2.56 -17.50 18.48
CA THR A 247 -1.94 -17.95 17.24
C THR A 247 -2.07 -16.89 16.15
N PHE A 248 -1.14 -16.90 15.20
CA PHE A 248 -1.22 -16.00 14.03
C PHE A 248 -2.53 -16.21 13.25
N ILE A 249 -2.99 -17.46 13.13
CA ILE A 249 -4.22 -17.80 12.39
C ILE A 249 -5.46 -17.31 13.14
N SER A 250 -5.58 -17.54 14.44
CA SER A 250 -6.72 -17.04 15.21
C SER A 250 -6.82 -15.52 15.20
N GLU A 251 -5.68 -14.82 15.14
CA GLU A 251 -5.65 -13.37 15.03
C GLU A 251 -6.03 -12.87 13.62
N LEU A 252 -5.71 -13.61 12.56
CA LEU A 252 -6.23 -13.31 11.20
C LEU A 252 -7.76 -13.39 11.17
N GLU A 253 -8.33 -14.45 11.77
CA GLU A 253 -9.79 -14.64 11.85
C GLU A 253 -10.45 -13.53 12.68
N ARG A 254 -9.88 -13.18 13.83
CA ARG A 254 -10.37 -12.08 14.68
C ARG A 254 -10.35 -10.74 13.95
N ALA A 255 -9.29 -10.45 13.20
CA ALA A 255 -9.17 -9.24 12.41
C ALA A 255 -10.18 -9.23 11.24
N ALA A 256 -10.35 -10.37 10.56
CA ALA A 256 -11.32 -10.51 9.47
C ALA A 256 -12.76 -10.29 9.95
N GLN A 257 -13.15 -10.89 11.08
CA GLN A 257 -14.46 -10.65 11.71
C GLN A 257 -14.71 -9.17 12.01
N PHE A 258 -13.66 -8.44 12.39
CA PHE A 258 -13.78 -7.03 12.74
C PHE A 258 -13.90 -6.09 11.53
N VAL A 259 -13.24 -6.40 10.42
CA VAL A 259 -13.16 -5.49 9.27
C VAL A 259 -14.02 -5.90 8.09
N ALA A 260 -14.24 -7.20 7.84
CA ALA A 260 -14.78 -7.68 6.57
C ALA A 260 -16.30 -7.62 6.42
N GLU A 261 -17.04 -7.21 7.45
CA GLU A 261 -18.50 -7.00 7.33
C GLU A 261 -18.85 -5.82 6.41
N LYS A 262 -17.95 -4.87 6.25
CA LYS A 262 -18.09 -3.67 5.40
C LYS A 262 -16.97 -3.66 4.33
N PRO A 263 -17.08 -2.81 3.30
CA PRO A 263 -15.94 -2.59 2.39
C PRO A 263 -14.69 -2.21 3.18
N PHE A 264 -13.57 -2.81 2.82
CA PHE A 264 -12.31 -2.58 3.54
C PHE A 264 -11.10 -2.52 2.59
N GLY A 265 -10.03 -1.88 3.06
CA GLY A 265 -8.72 -1.85 2.44
C GLY A 265 -7.72 -2.71 3.20
N ILE A 266 -6.70 -3.18 2.49
CA ILE A 266 -5.54 -3.87 3.02
C ILE A 266 -4.35 -2.93 2.92
N GLU A 267 -3.72 -2.64 4.05
CA GLU A 267 -2.45 -1.91 4.12
C GLU A 267 -1.37 -2.87 4.57
N VAL A 268 -0.22 -2.84 3.91
CA VAL A 268 0.95 -3.68 4.22
C VAL A 268 2.15 -2.78 4.33
N ASP A 269 2.57 -2.51 5.56
CA ASP A 269 3.82 -1.84 5.84
C ASP A 269 4.98 -2.83 5.82
N CYS A 270 5.98 -2.56 4.98
CA CYS A 270 7.17 -3.40 4.89
C CYS A 270 8.04 -3.36 6.16
N ASP A 271 7.84 -2.39 7.05
CA ASP A 271 8.51 -2.30 8.35
C ASP A 271 8.15 -3.47 9.28
N ALA A 272 6.94 -4.03 9.12
CA ALA A 272 6.50 -5.21 9.86
C ALA A 272 7.20 -6.51 9.44
N ILE A 273 7.97 -6.49 8.34
CA ILE A 273 8.63 -7.67 7.78
C ILE A 273 10.13 -7.61 8.11
N LYS A 274 10.62 -8.57 8.89
CA LYS A 274 12.02 -8.59 9.35
C LYS A 274 13.03 -8.52 8.20
N ASN A 275 14.04 -7.66 8.37
CA ASN A 275 15.18 -7.52 7.45
C ASN A 275 14.81 -7.08 6.02
N ILE A 276 13.63 -6.50 5.82
CA ILE A 276 13.28 -5.85 4.55
C ILE A 276 13.71 -4.38 4.61
N PRO A 277 14.46 -3.89 3.61
CA PRO A 277 14.79 -2.48 3.51
C PRO A 277 13.55 -1.61 3.47
N SER A 278 13.40 -0.80 4.48
CA SER A 278 12.23 0.05 4.70
C SER A 278 12.62 1.29 5.50
N SER A 279 11.71 2.23 5.69
CA SER A 279 11.98 3.50 6.39
C SER A 279 12.37 3.29 7.86
N ALA A 280 11.86 2.22 8.50
CA ALA A 280 12.16 1.83 9.88
C ALA A 280 12.53 0.34 10.00
N MET A 281 13.43 -0.12 9.14
CA MET A 281 13.84 -1.53 9.08
C MET A 281 14.19 -2.11 10.45
N SER A 282 13.61 -3.26 10.78
CA SER A 282 13.84 -3.99 12.03
C SER A 282 14.36 -5.42 11.77
N PRO A 283 15.27 -5.94 12.62
CA PRO A 283 15.64 -7.35 12.61
C PRO A 283 14.55 -8.25 13.19
N SER A 284 13.63 -7.69 13.97
CA SER A 284 12.49 -8.38 14.58
C SER A 284 11.21 -7.98 13.86
N GLY A 285 10.43 -8.95 13.42
CA GLY A 285 9.17 -8.77 12.68
C GLY A 285 8.71 -10.09 12.08
N TYR A 286 7.61 -10.03 11.37
CA TYR A 286 7.08 -11.22 10.71
C TYR A 286 7.95 -11.67 9.53
N SER A 287 7.93 -12.97 9.25
CA SER A 287 8.57 -13.50 8.05
C SER A 287 7.78 -13.12 6.78
N VAL A 288 8.47 -13.10 5.64
CA VAL A 288 7.82 -12.96 4.31
C VAL A 288 6.66 -13.96 4.14
N LYS A 289 6.81 -15.21 4.64
CA LYS A 289 5.73 -16.21 4.58
C LYS A 289 4.48 -15.74 5.34
N LYS A 290 4.63 -15.16 6.52
CA LYS A 290 3.48 -14.63 7.31
C LYS A 290 2.83 -13.42 6.63
N ALA A 291 3.60 -12.51 6.05
CA ALA A 291 3.06 -11.39 5.28
C ALA A 291 2.25 -11.88 4.04
N ARG A 292 2.79 -12.87 3.31
CA ARG A 292 2.08 -13.53 2.21
C ARG A 292 0.80 -14.23 2.67
N THR A 293 0.84 -14.92 3.81
CA THR A 293 -0.35 -15.55 4.40
C THR A 293 -1.41 -14.52 4.78
N PHE A 294 -1.00 -13.37 5.34
CA PHE A 294 -1.88 -12.25 5.66
C PHE A 294 -2.58 -11.71 4.40
N VAL A 295 -1.83 -11.38 3.37
CA VAL A 295 -2.39 -10.86 2.12
C VAL A 295 -3.31 -11.88 1.44
N ASN A 296 -2.94 -13.17 1.43
CA ASN A 296 -3.78 -14.24 0.90
C ASN A 296 -5.08 -14.39 1.70
N HIS A 297 -5.02 -14.30 3.03
CA HIS A 297 -6.20 -14.43 3.89
C HIS A 297 -7.23 -13.33 3.61
N PHE A 298 -6.80 -12.07 3.65
CA PHE A 298 -7.69 -10.92 3.43
C PHE A 298 -8.08 -10.74 1.96
N GLY A 299 -7.21 -11.11 1.02
CA GLY A 299 -7.49 -11.07 -0.41
C GLY A 299 -8.66 -11.95 -0.85
N LYS A 300 -8.94 -13.06 -0.13
CA LYS A 300 -10.10 -13.93 -0.37
C LYS A 300 -11.44 -13.32 0.01
N LEU A 301 -11.43 -12.25 0.80
CA LEU A 301 -12.67 -11.68 1.33
C LEU A 301 -13.30 -10.74 0.31
N GLU A 302 -14.57 -10.97 0.00
CA GLU A 302 -15.31 -10.37 -1.10
C GLU A 302 -15.36 -8.83 -1.10
N LYS A 303 -15.33 -8.24 0.11
CA LYS A 303 -15.52 -6.79 0.28
C LYS A 303 -14.20 -5.99 0.28
N VAL A 304 -13.08 -6.62 -0.06
CA VAL A 304 -11.81 -5.90 -0.25
C VAL A 304 -11.93 -4.91 -1.40
N LYS A 305 -11.39 -3.70 -1.23
CA LYS A 305 -11.51 -2.61 -2.20
C LYS A 305 -10.18 -2.10 -2.74
N TYR A 306 -9.10 -2.31 -2.02
CA TYR A 306 -7.75 -2.01 -2.48
C TYR A 306 -6.72 -2.77 -1.64
N VAL A 307 -5.50 -2.84 -2.14
CA VAL A 307 -4.31 -3.20 -1.37
C VAL A 307 -3.21 -2.17 -1.61
N HIS A 308 -2.56 -1.74 -0.54
CA HIS A 308 -1.41 -0.84 -0.58
C HIS A 308 -0.22 -1.51 0.09
N ILE A 309 0.95 -1.46 -0.57
CA ILE A 309 2.23 -1.98 -0.07
C ILE A 309 3.19 -0.81 0.00
N CYS A 310 3.56 -0.39 1.20
CA CYS A 310 4.28 0.86 1.46
C CYS A 310 5.56 0.67 2.28
N GLU A 311 6.24 1.76 2.55
CA GLU A 311 7.46 1.92 3.37
C GLU A 311 8.68 1.12 2.89
N ALA A 312 8.57 0.26 1.87
CA ALA A 312 9.73 -0.40 1.29
C ALA A 312 10.69 0.61 0.67
N ALA A 313 11.95 0.62 1.12
CA ALA A 313 13.00 1.57 0.72
C ALA A 313 14.20 0.85 0.07
N PRO A 314 14.07 0.34 -1.17
CA PRO A 314 15.13 -0.40 -1.83
C PRO A 314 16.36 0.48 -2.12
N THR A 315 17.54 -0.09 -1.94
CA THR A 315 18.82 0.41 -2.44
C THR A 315 19.21 -0.35 -3.72
N PRO A 316 20.22 0.07 -4.48
CA PRO A 316 20.69 -0.70 -5.64
C PRO A 316 21.00 -2.17 -5.33
N ASP A 317 21.55 -2.46 -4.15
CA ASP A 317 21.92 -3.82 -3.72
C ASP A 317 20.71 -4.66 -3.26
N THR A 318 19.60 -4.02 -2.94
CA THR A 318 18.41 -4.67 -2.36
C THR A 318 17.18 -4.62 -3.26
N GLU A 319 17.24 -3.90 -4.39
CA GLU A 319 16.07 -3.69 -5.25
C GLU A 319 15.45 -5.01 -5.75
N VAL A 320 16.27 -6.00 -6.09
CA VAL A 320 15.77 -7.31 -6.53
C VAL A 320 15.02 -8.03 -5.42
N ARG A 321 15.53 -7.97 -4.17
CA ARG A 321 14.88 -8.60 -3.01
C ARG A 321 13.55 -7.93 -2.68
N VAL A 322 13.54 -6.60 -2.67
CA VAL A 322 12.32 -5.82 -2.41
C VAL A 322 11.31 -6.01 -3.55
N GLY A 323 11.73 -5.91 -4.81
CA GLY A 323 10.87 -6.14 -5.96
C GLY A 323 10.25 -7.54 -5.97
N LYS A 324 11.01 -8.59 -5.60
CA LYS A 324 10.46 -9.95 -5.44
C LYS A 324 9.43 -10.03 -4.31
N LEU A 325 9.69 -9.42 -3.16
CA LEU A 325 8.73 -9.41 -2.05
C LEU A 325 7.41 -8.80 -2.50
N ILE A 326 7.45 -7.58 -3.04
CA ILE A 326 6.23 -6.87 -3.46
C ILE A 326 5.51 -7.66 -4.57
N THR A 327 6.25 -8.23 -5.51
CA THR A 327 5.67 -9.10 -6.56
C THR A 327 4.93 -10.30 -5.98
N TYR A 328 5.48 -10.98 -4.95
CA TYR A 328 4.79 -12.06 -4.26
C TYR A 328 3.50 -11.58 -3.59
N LEU A 329 3.52 -10.43 -2.91
CA LEU A 329 2.32 -9.89 -2.26
C LEU A 329 1.23 -9.54 -3.29
N ILE A 330 1.60 -8.94 -4.42
CA ILE A 330 0.68 -8.65 -5.53
C ILE A 330 0.04 -9.94 -6.06
N THR A 331 0.85 -10.93 -6.42
CA THR A 331 0.36 -12.18 -7.01
C THR A 331 -0.45 -13.02 -6.03
N ASP A 332 -0.07 -13.05 -4.74
CA ASP A 332 -0.86 -13.71 -3.70
C ASP A 332 -2.22 -13.05 -3.50
N PHE A 333 -2.27 -11.71 -3.53
CA PHE A 333 -3.52 -10.95 -3.46
C PHE A 333 -4.43 -11.27 -4.65
N MET A 334 -3.92 -11.12 -5.87
CA MET A 334 -4.69 -11.33 -7.09
C MET A 334 -5.26 -12.76 -7.15
N ARG A 335 -4.42 -13.77 -6.86
CA ARG A 335 -4.86 -15.15 -6.85
C ARG A 335 -5.93 -15.44 -5.79
N ALA A 336 -5.76 -14.92 -4.58
CA ALA A 336 -6.72 -15.09 -3.51
C ALA A 336 -8.07 -14.47 -3.87
N ASN A 337 -8.03 -13.27 -4.46
CA ASN A 337 -9.22 -12.51 -4.83
C ASN A 337 -9.99 -13.16 -5.99
N GLN A 338 -9.29 -13.66 -7.00
CA GLN A 338 -9.93 -14.38 -8.13
C GLN A 338 -10.64 -15.67 -7.69
N SER A 339 -10.01 -16.45 -6.81
CA SER A 339 -10.60 -17.70 -6.32
C SER A 339 -11.94 -17.48 -5.59
N SER A 340 -12.17 -16.30 -5.03
CA SER A 340 -13.44 -15.95 -4.39
C SER A 340 -14.58 -15.66 -5.38
N HIS A 341 -14.26 -15.36 -6.64
CA HIS A 341 -15.23 -15.09 -7.70
C HIS A 341 -15.57 -16.33 -8.55
N GLU A 342 -14.66 -17.31 -8.61
CA GLU A 342 -14.88 -18.57 -9.37
C GLU A 342 -15.75 -19.59 -8.60
N THR A 343 -15.93 -19.42 -7.29
CA THR A 343 -16.72 -20.33 -6.43
C THR A 343 -18.21 -19.97 -6.38
N LYS A 344 -18.65 -18.97 -7.15
CA LYS A 344 -20.05 -18.55 -7.31
C LYS A 344 -20.56 -18.88 -8.72
#